data_6732f0ae5fe8cbd72a4557013494512d
#
_entry.id   6732f0ae5fe8cbd72a4557013494512d
#
_cell.length_a   1.000
_cell.length_b   1.000
_cell.length_c   1.000
_cell.angle_alpha   90.00
_cell.angle_beta   90.00
_cell.angle_gamma   90.00
#
_symmetry.space_group_name_H-M   'P 1'
#
loop_
_entity.id
_entity.type
_entity.pdbx_description
1 polymer ?
#
loop_
_entity_poly.entity_id
_entity_poly.type
_entity_poly.pdbx_seq_one_letter_code
_entity_poly.pdbx_strand_id
1 'polypeptide(L)'
;MASAFANRRPARTRLAAATVLALGLSAVPAAAQPELVRIPAEEVELVAALYRPSGPGPHPAVIALHGCGGLFNRSGSPTARHADWGQRLADAGFLVVMPDSFRSRGLGSQCGISNRSVRPSRERVADVLATKIWLQARGDVKASAVSLLGWSNGGSTVLAAVRSDRKPGDASPDLARAIAFYPGCRGQAESSSFRTRLPLLIMIGEADDWTPAAPCKALAEAARARGEAIDLKLYPGAYHDFDHPGRPVTERRDLAFTADGSGTARAGTNPAARQDALTRVPAFLAR
;
A
#
# COMPACT_ATOMS: atom_id res chain seq x y z
N MET A 1 -4.62 95.57 -42.35
CA MET A 1 -4.68 94.20 -42.93
C MET A 1 -3.63 93.39 -42.22
N ALA A 2 -3.97 92.57 -41.21
CA ALA A 2 -3.03 91.75 -40.49
C ALA A 2 -3.62 90.33 -40.45
N SER A 3 -2.85 89.42 -41.05
CA SER A 3 -3.20 88.00 -41.17
C SER A 3 -2.68 87.21 -39.91
N ALA A 4 -3.59 86.48 -39.28
CA ALA A 4 -3.27 85.70 -38.09
C ALA A 4 -2.85 84.27 -38.50
N PHE A 5 -1.64 83.86 -38.13
CA PHE A 5 -1.18 82.52 -38.28
C PHE A 5 -1.53 81.68 -37.03
N ALA A 6 -2.40 80.69 -37.20
CA ALA A 6 -2.77 79.77 -36.17
C ALA A 6 -1.73 78.58 -36.10
N ASN A 7 -1.09 78.47 -34.94
CA ASN A 7 -0.07 77.44 -34.65
C ASN A 7 -0.77 76.17 -34.13
N ARG A 8 -0.88 75.11 -34.92
CA ARG A 8 -1.39 73.80 -34.52
C ARG A 8 -0.26 72.93 -33.95
N ARG A 9 -0.34 72.57 -32.68
CA ARG A 9 0.52 71.59 -32.02
C ARG A 9 0.09 70.17 -32.37
N PRO A 10 1.00 69.20 -32.65
CA PRO A 10 0.63 67.81 -32.91
C PRO A 10 0.25 67.10 -31.63
N ALA A 11 -0.81 66.32 -31.70
CA ALA A 11 -1.29 65.41 -30.63
C ALA A 11 -0.28 64.27 -30.42
N ARG A 12 0.20 64.12 -29.19
CA ARG A 12 1.02 62.97 -28.79
C ARG A 12 0.11 61.79 -28.46
N THR A 13 0.12 60.81 -29.33
CA THR A 13 -0.55 59.52 -29.10
C THR A 13 0.28 58.70 -28.09
N ARG A 14 -0.27 58.46 -26.91
CA ARG A 14 0.33 57.56 -25.90
C ARG A 14 -0.04 56.14 -26.28
N LEU A 15 0.90 55.31 -26.68
CA LEU A 15 0.76 53.87 -26.77
C LEU A 15 0.72 53.31 -25.32
N ALA A 16 -0.40 52.74 -24.94
CA ALA A 16 -0.50 51.95 -23.72
C ALA A 16 0.07 50.54 -24.00
N ALA A 17 1.18 50.21 -23.36
CA ALA A 17 1.72 48.85 -23.40
C ALA A 17 0.86 47.99 -22.50
N ALA A 18 0.09 47.06 -23.09
CA ALA A 18 -0.63 46.04 -22.36
C ALA A 18 0.34 44.91 -22.00
N THR A 19 0.71 44.83 -20.72
CA THR A 19 1.51 43.70 -20.18
C THR A 19 0.57 42.51 -20.03
N VAL A 20 0.74 41.51 -20.91
CA VAL A 20 0.05 40.25 -20.82
C VAL A 20 0.77 39.40 -19.75
N LEU A 21 0.14 39.27 -18.59
CA LEU A 21 0.57 38.38 -17.52
C LEU A 21 0.24 36.95 -17.93
N ALA A 22 1.20 36.18 -18.42
CA ALA A 22 1.04 34.76 -18.71
C ALA A 22 0.94 33.99 -17.39
N LEU A 23 -0.26 33.64 -16.94
CA LEU A 23 -0.46 32.65 -15.89
C LEU A 23 0.00 31.28 -16.41
N GLY A 24 1.18 30.87 -15.98
CA GLY A 24 1.66 29.50 -16.19
C GLY A 24 0.74 28.54 -15.41
N LEU A 25 -0.17 27.86 -16.11
CA LEU A 25 -0.84 26.69 -15.57
C LEU A 25 0.23 25.59 -15.41
N SER A 26 0.70 25.40 -14.18
CA SER A 26 1.47 24.20 -13.83
C SER A 26 0.53 23.00 -13.97
N ALA A 27 0.66 22.24 -15.05
CA ALA A 27 -0.04 20.98 -15.20
C ALA A 27 0.40 20.06 -14.06
N VAL A 28 -0.52 19.72 -13.16
CA VAL A 28 -0.31 18.64 -12.19
C VAL A 28 -0.11 17.38 -13.02
N PRO A 29 1.04 16.67 -12.91
CA PRO A 29 1.24 15.46 -13.66
C PRO A 29 0.14 14.47 -13.30
N ALA A 30 -0.58 13.96 -14.30
CA ALA A 30 -1.53 12.88 -14.11
C ALA A 30 -0.76 11.71 -13.47
N ALA A 31 -1.27 11.16 -12.36
CA ALA A 31 -0.67 10.01 -11.71
C ALA A 31 -0.44 8.92 -12.78
N ALA A 32 0.81 8.51 -12.95
CA ALA A 32 1.17 7.54 -13.98
C ALA A 32 0.43 6.23 -13.66
N GLN A 33 -0.26 5.68 -14.67
CA GLN A 33 -0.87 4.35 -14.53
C GLN A 33 0.24 3.32 -14.32
N PRO A 34 0.04 2.34 -13.42
CA PRO A 34 1.04 1.30 -13.20
C PRO A 34 1.23 0.46 -14.46
N GLU A 35 2.44 -0.01 -14.66
CA GLU A 35 2.73 -1.06 -15.63
C GLU A 35 2.10 -2.37 -15.15
N LEU A 36 1.43 -3.12 -16.02
CA LEU A 36 0.98 -4.47 -15.70
C LEU A 36 2.06 -5.45 -16.11
N VAL A 37 2.51 -6.23 -15.12
CA VAL A 37 3.54 -7.26 -15.33
C VAL A 37 2.99 -8.64 -15.00
N ARG A 38 3.64 -9.68 -15.53
CA ARG A 38 3.34 -11.07 -15.26
C ARG A 38 4.48 -11.70 -14.48
N ILE A 39 4.16 -12.38 -13.39
CA ILE A 39 5.12 -13.01 -12.51
C ILE A 39 4.87 -14.52 -12.52
N PRO A 40 5.80 -15.32 -13.00
CA PRO A 40 5.69 -16.77 -12.94
C PRO A 40 5.64 -17.25 -11.47
N ALA A 41 4.63 -18.03 -11.13
CA ALA A 41 4.52 -18.72 -9.86
C ALA A 41 4.18 -20.20 -10.14
N GLU A 42 4.36 -21.07 -9.16
CA GLU A 42 4.28 -22.52 -9.36
C GLU A 42 2.95 -22.98 -9.96
N GLU A 43 1.83 -22.45 -9.47
CA GLU A 43 0.48 -22.88 -9.87
C GLU A 43 -0.25 -21.86 -10.77
N VAL A 44 0.31 -20.65 -10.97
CA VAL A 44 -0.37 -19.56 -11.66
C VAL A 44 0.62 -18.52 -12.14
N GLU A 45 0.34 -17.87 -13.24
CA GLU A 45 1.00 -16.62 -13.63
C GLU A 45 0.26 -15.45 -12.97
N LEU A 46 0.93 -14.75 -12.04
CA LEU A 46 0.34 -13.63 -11.33
C LEU A 46 0.36 -12.37 -12.21
N VAL A 47 -0.78 -11.75 -12.40
CA VAL A 47 -0.85 -10.37 -12.89
C VAL A 47 -0.54 -9.44 -11.73
N ALA A 48 0.35 -8.48 -11.94
CA ALA A 48 0.73 -7.52 -10.91
C ALA A 48 0.77 -6.09 -11.44
N ALA A 49 0.46 -5.12 -10.60
CA ALA A 49 0.67 -3.71 -10.86
C ALA A 49 2.07 -3.32 -10.40
N LEU A 50 2.86 -2.73 -11.29
CA LEU A 50 4.23 -2.26 -11.03
C LEU A 50 4.27 -0.73 -11.08
N TYR A 51 4.72 -0.10 -9.99
CA TYR A 51 5.01 1.32 -9.90
C TYR A 51 6.52 1.51 -9.84
N ARG A 52 7.05 2.36 -10.71
CA ARG A 52 8.50 2.61 -10.79
C ARG A 52 8.85 3.95 -10.15
N PRO A 53 9.89 4.00 -9.31
CA PRO A 53 10.46 5.28 -8.86
C PRO A 53 11.15 5.97 -10.04
N SER A 54 11.35 7.27 -9.90
CA SER A 54 12.15 8.05 -10.84
C SER A 54 13.66 7.80 -10.64
N GLY A 55 14.43 8.01 -11.69
CA GLY A 55 15.90 7.91 -11.67
C GLY A 55 16.44 6.48 -11.93
N PRO A 56 17.75 6.35 -12.00
CA PRO A 56 18.44 5.08 -12.27
C PRO A 56 18.40 4.17 -11.03
N GLY A 57 18.24 2.85 -11.25
CA GLY A 57 18.36 1.83 -10.21
C GLY A 57 19.83 1.47 -9.88
N PRO A 58 20.03 0.44 -9.03
CA PRO A 58 19.02 -0.43 -8.45
C PRO A 58 18.26 0.19 -7.27
N HIS A 59 16.94 0.04 -7.25
CA HIS A 59 16.05 0.58 -6.22
C HIS A 59 15.72 -0.44 -5.12
N PRO A 60 15.47 -0.01 -3.87
CA PRO A 60 14.79 -0.85 -2.91
C PRO A 60 13.38 -1.17 -3.42
N ALA A 61 12.83 -2.33 -3.07
CA ALA A 61 11.54 -2.76 -3.58
C ALA A 61 10.55 -3.10 -2.47
N VAL A 62 9.25 -2.97 -2.77
CA VAL A 62 8.15 -3.33 -1.89
C VAL A 62 7.18 -4.25 -2.62
N ILE A 63 6.96 -5.44 -2.05
CA ILE A 63 5.85 -6.31 -2.42
C ILE A 63 4.64 -5.86 -1.60
N ALA A 64 3.57 -5.38 -2.23
CA ALA A 64 2.41 -4.86 -1.53
C ALA A 64 1.16 -5.70 -1.81
N LEU A 65 0.60 -6.32 -0.76
CA LEU A 65 -0.44 -7.34 -0.85
C LEU A 65 -1.82 -6.78 -0.58
N HIS A 66 -2.72 -6.88 -1.54
CA HIS A 66 -4.11 -6.43 -1.41
C HIS A 66 -4.90 -7.16 -0.31
N GLY A 67 -5.98 -6.53 0.18
CA GLY A 67 -6.93 -7.12 1.11
C GLY A 67 -7.87 -8.16 0.46
N CYS A 68 -8.89 -8.60 1.21
CA CYS A 68 -9.86 -9.59 0.71
C CYS A 68 -10.68 -9.12 -0.51
N GLY A 69 -10.78 -7.82 -0.75
CA GLY A 69 -11.49 -7.25 -1.91
C GLY A 69 -10.77 -7.37 -3.25
N GLY A 70 -9.51 -7.82 -3.28
CA GLY A 70 -8.67 -7.88 -4.48
C GLY A 70 -7.89 -6.59 -4.73
N LEU A 71 -7.03 -6.62 -5.76
CA LEU A 71 -6.20 -5.50 -6.17
C LEU A 71 -6.95 -4.54 -7.09
N PHE A 72 -7.62 -5.08 -8.08
CA PHE A 72 -8.25 -4.31 -9.15
C PHE A 72 -9.74 -4.05 -8.91
N ASN A 73 -10.20 -2.90 -9.35
CA ASN A 73 -11.62 -2.57 -9.45
C ASN A 73 -12.26 -3.18 -10.72
N ARG A 74 -13.54 -2.89 -10.96
CA ARG A 74 -14.26 -3.41 -12.12
C ARG A 74 -13.72 -2.90 -13.47
N SER A 75 -13.11 -1.72 -13.49
CA SER A 75 -12.50 -1.15 -14.70
C SER A 75 -11.10 -1.72 -14.99
N GLY A 76 -10.58 -2.61 -14.15
CA GLY A 76 -9.25 -3.20 -14.33
C GLY A 76 -8.10 -2.34 -13.82
N SER A 77 -8.38 -1.20 -13.17
CA SER A 77 -7.38 -0.37 -12.51
C SER A 77 -7.21 -0.78 -11.05
N PRO A 78 -6.05 -0.59 -10.43
CA PRO A 78 -5.91 -0.76 -8.98
C PRO A 78 -6.93 0.07 -8.23
N THR A 79 -7.43 -0.44 -7.10
CA THR A 79 -8.37 0.34 -6.27
C THR A 79 -7.70 1.60 -5.74
N ALA A 80 -8.47 2.62 -5.37
CA ALA A 80 -7.96 3.93 -4.95
C ALA A 80 -6.86 3.86 -3.88
N ARG A 81 -6.99 2.97 -2.88
CA ARG A 81 -5.95 2.74 -1.87
C ARG A 81 -4.65 2.23 -2.47
N HIS A 82 -4.74 1.19 -3.30
CA HIS A 82 -3.55 0.59 -3.89
C HIS A 82 -2.85 1.54 -4.86
N ALA A 83 -3.61 2.30 -5.66
CA ALA A 83 -3.07 3.32 -6.56
C ALA A 83 -2.36 4.44 -5.77
N ASP A 84 -2.99 4.95 -4.71
CA ASP A 84 -2.41 6.00 -3.85
C ASP A 84 -1.11 5.53 -3.17
N TRP A 85 -1.12 4.36 -2.55
CA TRP A 85 0.08 3.83 -1.90
C TRP A 85 1.18 3.43 -2.90
N GLY A 86 0.80 2.86 -4.04
CA GLY A 86 1.76 2.52 -5.10
C GLY A 86 2.52 3.73 -5.60
N GLN A 87 1.81 4.81 -5.93
CA GLN A 87 2.43 6.05 -6.37
C GLN A 87 3.28 6.69 -5.28
N ARG A 88 2.76 6.82 -4.05
CA ARG A 88 3.51 7.43 -2.94
C ARG A 88 4.81 6.70 -2.60
N LEU A 89 4.81 5.39 -2.61
CA LEU A 89 6.02 4.61 -2.37
C LEU A 89 6.99 4.71 -3.55
N ALA A 90 6.50 4.79 -4.78
CA ALA A 90 7.33 5.04 -5.95
C ALA A 90 7.97 6.43 -5.87
N ASP A 91 7.20 7.47 -5.51
CA ASP A 91 7.70 8.83 -5.29
C ASP A 91 8.75 8.90 -4.14
N ALA A 92 8.63 7.98 -3.17
CA ALA A 92 9.60 7.81 -2.09
C ALA A 92 10.83 6.97 -2.48
N GLY A 93 10.97 6.57 -3.74
CA GLY A 93 12.14 5.87 -4.28
C GLY A 93 12.07 4.34 -4.25
N PHE A 94 10.91 3.75 -3.96
CA PHE A 94 10.73 2.29 -3.95
C PHE A 94 10.13 1.80 -5.27
N LEU A 95 10.66 0.70 -5.82
CA LEU A 95 9.96 -0.04 -6.85
C LEU A 95 8.86 -0.88 -6.17
N VAL A 96 7.59 -0.65 -6.54
CA VAL A 96 6.46 -1.29 -5.87
C VAL A 96 5.78 -2.29 -6.77
N VAL A 97 5.64 -3.52 -6.33
CA VAL A 97 4.93 -4.59 -7.04
C VAL A 97 3.75 -5.07 -6.20
N MET A 98 2.59 -5.07 -6.82
CA MET A 98 1.33 -5.52 -6.22
C MET A 98 0.80 -6.74 -6.97
N PRO A 99 1.12 -7.98 -6.55
CA PRO A 99 0.58 -9.18 -7.18
C PRO A 99 -0.91 -9.35 -6.84
N ASP A 100 -1.72 -9.72 -7.84
CA ASP A 100 -3.12 -10.07 -7.64
C ASP A 100 -3.28 -11.58 -7.43
N SER A 101 -3.39 -11.99 -6.20
CA SER A 101 -3.57 -13.40 -5.83
C SER A 101 -4.93 -13.97 -6.24
N PHE A 102 -5.95 -13.12 -6.44
CA PHE A 102 -7.32 -13.59 -6.67
C PHE A 102 -7.69 -13.60 -8.15
N ARG A 103 -7.61 -12.46 -8.83
CA ARG A 103 -7.99 -12.36 -10.25
C ARG A 103 -7.12 -13.25 -11.14
N SER A 104 -5.84 -13.40 -10.81
CA SER A 104 -4.93 -14.33 -11.51
C SER A 104 -5.40 -15.78 -11.46
N ARG A 105 -6.26 -16.13 -10.49
CA ARG A 105 -6.90 -17.44 -10.34
C ARG A 105 -8.39 -17.44 -10.71
N GLY A 106 -8.85 -16.42 -11.44
CA GLY A 106 -10.26 -16.27 -11.83
C GLY A 106 -11.23 -15.96 -10.68
N LEU A 107 -10.71 -15.53 -9.53
CA LEU A 107 -11.51 -15.26 -8.33
C LEU A 107 -11.83 -13.76 -8.21
N GLY A 108 -13.02 -13.46 -7.72
CA GLY A 108 -13.42 -12.13 -7.30
C GLY A 108 -13.07 -11.84 -5.83
N SER A 109 -13.83 -10.92 -5.22
CA SER A 109 -13.68 -10.59 -3.79
C SER A 109 -13.88 -11.83 -2.92
N GLN A 110 -12.99 -11.97 -1.94
CA GLN A 110 -13.00 -13.06 -0.95
C GLN A 110 -13.47 -12.59 0.44
N CYS A 111 -14.03 -11.37 0.54
CA CYS A 111 -14.42 -10.81 1.84
C CYS A 111 -15.54 -11.58 2.52
N GLY A 112 -16.52 -12.06 1.77
CA GLY A 112 -17.64 -12.88 2.28
C GLY A 112 -17.39 -14.41 2.24
N ILE A 113 -16.21 -14.86 1.81
CA ILE A 113 -15.90 -16.28 1.66
C ILE A 113 -15.16 -16.79 2.90
N SER A 114 -15.79 -17.73 3.63
CA SER A 114 -15.18 -18.37 4.79
C SER A 114 -14.24 -19.52 4.42
N ASN A 115 -14.61 -20.35 3.45
CA ASN A 115 -13.80 -21.45 2.93
C ASN A 115 -13.00 -21.00 1.68
N ARG A 116 -11.94 -20.23 1.90
CA ARG A 116 -11.11 -19.67 0.82
C ARG A 116 -10.17 -20.71 0.25
N SER A 117 -10.16 -20.88 -1.08
CA SER A 117 -9.14 -21.66 -1.79
C SER A 117 -7.79 -20.95 -1.81
N VAL A 118 -7.77 -19.60 -1.78
CA VAL A 118 -6.55 -18.78 -1.71
C VAL A 118 -6.40 -18.20 -0.31
N ARG A 119 -5.61 -18.87 0.51
CA ARG A 119 -5.45 -18.60 1.94
C ARG A 119 -4.26 -17.68 2.22
N PRO A 120 -4.39 -16.75 3.17
CA PRO A 120 -3.27 -15.88 3.59
C PRO A 120 -2.02 -16.66 4.01
N SER A 121 -2.21 -17.83 4.61
CA SER A 121 -1.13 -18.61 5.20
C SER A 121 -0.49 -19.64 4.26
N ARG A 122 -0.95 -19.80 3.02
CA ARG A 122 -0.47 -20.83 2.11
C ARG A 122 -0.29 -20.27 0.69
N GLU A 123 -1.33 -20.23 -0.12
CA GLU A 123 -1.26 -19.83 -1.53
C GLU A 123 -0.69 -18.41 -1.68
N ARG A 124 -1.12 -17.47 -0.83
CA ARG A 124 -0.60 -16.11 -0.87
C ARG A 124 0.84 -15.99 -0.37
N VAL A 125 1.31 -16.87 0.51
CA VAL A 125 2.74 -16.94 0.88
C VAL A 125 3.57 -17.43 -0.30
N ALA A 126 3.09 -18.40 -1.07
CA ALA A 126 3.75 -18.82 -2.31
C ALA A 126 3.84 -17.68 -3.33
N ASP A 127 2.78 -16.88 -3.46
CA ASP A 127 2.77 -15.66 -4.31
C ASP A 127 3.83 -14.64 -3.86
N VAL A 128 4.02 -14.46 -2.55
CA VAL A 128 5.08 -13.59 -2.01
C VAL A 128 6.45 -14.11 -2.38
N LEU A 129 6.70 -15.41 -2.25
CA LEU A 129 7.99 -16.02 -2.59
C LEU A 129 8.30 -15.91 -4.08
N ALA A 130 7.34 -16.22 -4.94
CA ALA A 130 7.49 -16.05 -6.38
C ALA A 130 7.77 -14.58 -6.77
N THR A 131 7.06 -13.64 -6.16
CA THR A 131 7.27 -12.20 -6.40
C THR A 131 8.64 -11.74 -5.90
N LYS A 132 9.09 -12.23 -4.74
CA LYS A 132 10.44 -11.95 -4.20
C LYS A 132 11.52 -12.42 -5.17
N ILE A 133 11.45 -13.67 -5.63
CA ILE A 133 12.41 -14.24 -6.57
C ILE A 133 12.44 -13.44 -7.88
N TRP A 134 11.27 -13.10 -8.41
CA TRP A 134 11.13 -12.31 -9.62
C TRP A 134 11.76 -10.92 -9.47
N LEU A 135 11.55 -10.25 -8.33
CA LEU A 135 12.16 -8.96 -8.04
C LEU A 135 13.68 -9.05 -7.91
N GLN A 136 14.17 -10.04 -7.18
CA GLN A 136 15.61 -10.20 -6.92
C GLN A 136 16.42 -10.58 -8.16
N ALA A 137 15.79 -11.14 -9.18
CA ALA A 137 16.42 -11.42 -10.48
C ALA A 137 16.54 -10.19 -11.39
N ARG A 138 15.98 -9.03 -11.00
CA ARG A 138 15.96 -7.82 -11.82
C ARG A 138 17.20 -6.95 -11.57
N GLY A 139 17.79 -6.43 -12.61
CA GLY A 139 18.93 -5.51 -12.52
C GLY A 139 18.60 -4.12 -11.96
N ASP A 140 17.32 -3.71 -12.00
CA ASP A 140 16.84 -2.43 -11.47
C ASP A 140 16.40 -2.51 -9.99
N VAL A 141 16.55 -3.67 -9.33
CA VAL A 141 16.18 -3.93 -7.93
C VAL A 141 17.41 -4.24 -7.09
N LYS A 142 17.52 -3.60 -5.92
CA LYS A 142 18.48 -3.98 -4.89
C LYS A 142 18.00 -5.23 -4.17
N ALA A 143 18.51 -6.40 -4.56
CA ALA A 143 18.03 -7.72 -4.13
C ALA A 143 17.95 -7.91 -2.60
N SER A 144 18.84 -7.28 -1.82
CA SER A 144 18.86 -7.32 -0.35
C SER A 144 17.90 -6.33 0.31
N ALA A 145 17.21 -5.47 -0.46
CA ALA A 145 16.31 -4.42 0.05
C ALA A 145 14.87 -4.61 -0.46
N VAL A 146 14.41 -5.85 -0.54
CA VAL A 146 13.01 -6.18 -0.86
C VAL A 146 12.23 -6.29 0.45
N SER A 147 11.21 -5.46 0.63
CA SER A 147 10.34 -5.43 1.81
C SER A 147 8.92 -5.90 1.47
N LEU A 148 8.15 -6.27 2.49
CA LEU A 148 6.79 -6.78 2.35
C LEU A 148 5.80 -5.84 3.04
N LEU A 149 4.68 -5.53 2.40
CA LEU A 149 3.59 -4.74 2.94
C LEU A 149 2.26 -5.42 2.60
N GLY A 150 1.26 -5.35 3.49
CA GLY A 150 -0.04 -5.92 3.16
C GLY A 150 -1.17 -5.35 4.00
N TRP A 151 -2.37 -5.31 3.40
CA TRP A 151 -3.60 -4.81 4.01
C TRP A 151 -4.57 -5.94 4.35
N SER A 152 -5.14 -5.96 5.55
CA SER A 152 -6.19 -6.88 5.95
C SER A 152 -5.80 -8.35 5.70
N ASN A 153 -6.45 -9.05 4.79
CA ASN A 153 -6.06 -10.39 4.33
C ASN A 153 -4.59 -10.42 3.84
N GLY A 154 -4.12 -9.38 3.14
CA GLY A 154 -2.71 -9.21 2.78
C GLY A 154 -1.83 -8.99 4.00
N GLY A 155 -2.29 -8.25 5.01
CA GLY A 155 -1.61 -8.12 6.30
C GLY A 155 -1.50 -9.45 7.06
N SER A 156 -2.55 -10.27 7.01
CA SER A 156 -2.50 -11.65 7.55
C SER A 156 -1.51 -12.52 6.78
N THR A 157 -1.35 -12.30 5.47
CA THR A 157 -0.31 -12.96 4.67
C THR A 157 1.08 -12.51 5.09
N VAL A 158 1.28 -11.22 5.37
CA VAL A 158 2.55 -10.71 5.93
C VAL A 158 2.89 -11.46 7.20
N LEU A 159 1.97 -11.55 8.18
CA LEU A 159 2.22 -12.28 9.42
C LEU A 159 2.59 -13.75 9.19
N ALA A 160 1.98 -14.40 8.20
CA ALA A 160 2.31 -15.77 7.85
C ALA A 160 3.67 -15.90 7.15
N ALA A 161 4.02 -14.96 6.28
CA ALA A 161 5.24 -14.99 5.49
C ALA A 161 6.51 -14.68 6.30
N VAL A 162 6.39 -13.86 7.37
CA VAL A 162 7.55 -13.47 8.19
C VAL A 162 7.91 -14.48 9.28
N ARG A 163 7.15 -15.56 9.42
CA ARG A 163 7.44 -16.60 10.43
C ARG A 163 8.83 -17.20 10.24
N SER A 164 9.52 -17.44 11.34
CA SER A 164 10.89 -17.99 11.34
C SER A 164 10.96 -19.40 10.76
N ASP A 165 9.89 -20.21 10.93
CA ASP A 165 9.76 -21.54 10.36
C ASP A 165 9.44 -21.54 8.84
N ARG A 166 9.34 -20.37 8.22
CA ARG A 166 9.08 -20.16 6.79
C ARG A 166 10.19 -19.39 6.07
N LYS A 167 11.38 -19.40 6.65
CA LYS A 167 12.54 -18.83 5.98
C LYS A 167 12.80 -19.61 4.69
N PRO A 168 12.96 -18.95 3.52
CA PRO A 168 13.36 -19.62 2.30
C PRO A 168 14.66 -20.39 2.49
N GLY A 169 14.72 -21.61 1.99
CA GLY A 169 15.91 -22.46 2.09
C GLY A 169 16.99 -22.19 1.05
N ASP A 170 16.75 -21.19 0.17
CA ASP A 170 17.68 -20.80 -0.88
C ASP A 170 18.76 -19.81 -0.38
N ALA A 171 19.80 -19.61 -1.17
CA ALA A 171 20.89 -18.68 -0.88
C ALA A 171 20.51 -17.21 -1.18
N SER A 172 19.29 -16.93 -1.64
CA SER A 172 18.88 -15.57 -1.95
C SER A 172 18.69 -14.74 -0.67
N PRO A 173 18.91 -13.41 -0.70
CA PRO A 173 18.63 -12.55 0.45
C PRO A 173 17.18 -12.70 0.92
N ASP A 174 16.97 -12.72 2.25
CA ASP A 174 15.62 -12.68 2.80
C ASP A 174 14.96 -11.32 2.56
N LEU A 175 13.67 -11.23 2.86
CA LEU A 175 12.97 -9.93 2.91
C LEU A 175 13.62 -9.04 3.98
N ALA A 176 13.74 -7.75 3.70
CA ALA A 176 14.41 -6.82 4.61
C ALA A 176 13.52 -6.44 5.81
N ARG A 177 12.24 -6.14 5.56
CA ARG A 177 11.28 -5.66 6.56
C ARG A 177 9.86 -6.02 6.17
N ALA A 178 8.93 -5.91 7.13
CA ALA A 178 7.54 -6.21 6.87
C ALA A 178 6.58 -5.21 7.56
N ILE A 179 5.49 -4.86 6.89
CA ILE A 179 4.43 -3.99 7.40
C ILE A 179 3.08 -4.66 7.22
N ALA A 180 2.29 -4.77 8.28
CA ALA A 180 0.94 -5.32 8.26
C ALA A 180 -0.08 -4.27 8.71
N PHE A 181 -0.92 -3.82 7.79
CA PHE A 181 -2.07 -2.96 8.08
C PHE A 181 -3.26 -3.81 8.50
N TYR A 182 -3.80 -3.55 9.68
CA TYR A 182 -4.99 -4.18 10.26
C TYR A 182 -5.13 -5.67 9.91
N PRO A 183 -4.09 -6.48 10.23
CA PRO A 183 -4.12 -7.92 9.95
C PRO A 183 -5.07 -8.67 10.87
N GLY A 184 -5.56 -9.83 10.45
CA GLY A 184 -6.14 -10.80 11.36
C GLY A 184 -5.07 -11.50 12.17
N CYS A 185 -4.87 -11.08 13.44
CA CYS A 185 -3.82 -11.59 14.30
C CYS A 185 -4.19 -12.84 15.11
N ARG A 186 -5.49 -13.19 15.23
CA ARG A 186 -5.98 -14.21 16.18
C ARG A 186 -5.19 -15.52 16.07
N GLY A 187 -5.15 -16.14 14.92
CA GLY A 187 -4.46 -17.42 14.75
C GLY A 187 -2.96 -17.38 15.01
N GLN A 188 -2.32 -16.23 14.82
CA GLN A 188 -0.89 -16.07 15.16
C GLN A 188 -0.69 -15.80 16.65
N ALA A 189 -1.61 -15.07 17.29
CA ALA A 189 -1.56 -14.81 18.74
C ALA A 189 -1.82 -16.07 19.58
N GLU A 190 -2.69 -16.95 19.10
CA GLU A 190 -2.99 -18.25 19.73
C GLU A 190 -1.87 -19.29 19.49
N SER A 191 -1.00 -19.06 18.52
CA SER A 191 0.11 -19.96 18.21
C SER A 191 1.32 -19.71 19.09
N SER A 192 1.66 -20.63 19.97
CA SER A 192 2.89 -20.58 20.79
C SER A 192 4.18 -20.62 19.94
N SER A 193 4.08 -21.05 18.68
CA SER A 193 5.21 -21.16 17.75
C SER A 193 5.44 -19.92 16.88
N PHE A 194 4.58 -18.88 16.96
CA PHE A 194 4.82 -17.68 16.17
C PHE A 194 6.12 -17.00 16.60
N ARG A 195 6.99 -16.78 15.65
CA ARG A 195 8.22 -15.97 15.77
C ARG A 195 8.41 -15.19 14.48
N THR A 196 8.68 -13.89 14.58
CA THR A 196 9.07 -13.10 13.41
C THR A 196 10.59 -13.17 13.21
N ARG A 197 11.02 -13.42 11.98
CA ARG A 197 12.44 -13.39 11.61
C ARG A 197 12.91 -12.04 11.05
N LEU A 198 11.97 -11.11 10.83
CA LEU A 198 12.20 -9.80 10.23
C LEU A 198 11.70 -8.70 11.15
N PRO A 199 12.24 -7.48 11.08
CA PRO A 199 11.60 -6.32 11.65
C PRO A 199 10.17 -6.16 11.09
N LEU A 200 9.17 -6.15 11.98
CA LEU A 200 7.76 -6.15 11.66
C LEU A 200 7.06 -4.95 12.30
N LEU A 201 6.35 -4.16 11.48
CA LEU A 201 5.45 -3.10 11.94
C LEU A 201 4.00 -3.53 11.72
N ILE A 202 3.21 -3.59 12.79
CA ILE A 202 1.77 -3.78 12.74
C ILE A 202 1.09 -2.43 13.00
N MET A 203 0.14 -2.05 12.14
CA MET A 203 -0.62 -0.81 12.25
C MET A 203 -2.12 -1.16 12.22
N ILE A 204 -2.87 -0.79 13.28
CA ILE A 204 -4.27 -1.22 13.42
C ILE A 204 -5.09 -0.17 14.18
N GLY A 205 -6.37 -0.03 13.81
CA GLY A 205 -7.34 0.80 14.53
C GLY A 205 -7.80 0.13 15.81
N GLU A 206 -7.93 0.89 16.90
CA GLU A 206 -8.46 0.34 18.17
C GLU A 206 -9.96 0.06 18.11
N ALA A 207 -10.70 0.74 17.22
CA ALA A 207 -12.12 0.52 16.97
C ALA A 207 -12.39 -0.49 15.83
N ASP A 208 -11.37 -1.17 15.32
CA ASP A 208 -11.52 -2.14 14.24
C ASP A 208 -12.35 -3.35 14.71
N ASP A 209 -13.56 -3.43 14.19
CA ASP A 209 -14.55 -4.49 14.47
C ASP A 209 -14.58 -5.58 13.40
N TRP A 210 -13.73 -5.48 12.41
CA TRP A 210 -13.50 -6.55 11.43
C TRP A 210 -12.31 -7.43 11.86
N THR A 211 -11.14 -6.83 12.03
CA THR A 211 -9.94 -7.48 12.56
C THR A 211 -9.55 -6.79 13.86
N PRO A 212 -10.03 -7.28 15.04
CA PRO A 212 -9.88 -6.57 16.29
C PRO A 212 -8.41 -6.40 16.71
N ALA A 213 -8.10 -5.27 17.34
CA ALA A 213 -6.75 -4.93 17.76
C ALA A 213 -6.20 -5.81 18.91
N ALA A 214 -7.06 -6.36 19.77
CA ALA A 214 -6.64 -7.10 20.96
C ALA A 214 -5.72 -8.30 20.66
N PRO A 215 -6.00 -9.17 19.67
CA PRO A 215 -5.07 -10.23 19.30
C PRO A 215 -3.72 -9.71 18.77
N CYS A 216 -3.70 -8.57 18.07
CA CYS A 216 -2.45 -7.98 17.59
C CYS A 216 -1.62 -7.41 18.75
N LYS A 217 -2.27 -6.85 19.79
CA LYS A 217 -1.60 -6.43 21.03
C LYS A 217 -0.93 -7.61 21.71
N ALA A 218 -1.68 -8.68 21.97
CA ALA A 218 -1.15 -9.89 22.60
C ALA A 218 0.01 -10.49 21.81
N LEU A 219 -0.10 -10.55 20.48
CA LEU A 219 0.96 -11.02 19.58
C LEU A 219 2.24 -10.18 19.73
N ALA A 220 2.10 -8.85 19.69
CA ALA A 220 3.23 -7.94 19.74
C ALA A 220 3.90 -7.95 21.14
N GLU A 221 3.13 -8.02 22.21
CA GLU A 221 3.63 -8.13 23.59
C GLU A 221 4.42 -9.43 23.79
N ALA A 222 3.86 -10.55 23.38
CA ALA A 222 4.54 -11.84 23.47
C ALA A 222 5.83 -11.90 22.63
N ALA A 223 5.83 -11.31 21.43
CA ALA A 223 7.02 -11.25 20.59
C ALA A 223 8.11 -10.35 21.20
N ARG A 224 7.75 -9.17 21.71
CA ARG A 224 8.69 -8.26 22.39
C ARG A 224 9.29 -8.88 23.63
N ALA A 225 8.51 -9.61 24.42
CA ALA A 225 8.99 -10.31 25.61
C ALA A 225 10.08 -11.34 25.29
N ARG A 226 10.15 -11.81 24.03
CA ARG A 226 11.19 -12.72 23.52
C ARG A 226 12.32 -11.99 22.78
N GLY A 227 12.33 -10.64 22.76
CA GLY A 227 13.35 -9.84 22.09
C GLY A 227 13.19 -9.74 20.55
N GLU A 228 12.01 -10.07 20.01
CA GLU A 228 11.77 -9.97 18.57
C GLU A 228 11.55 -8.52 18.14
N ALA A 229 12.02 -8.17 16.94
CA ALA A 229 11.90 -6.81 16.39
C ALA A 229 10.48 -6.56 15.84
N ILE A 230 9.54 -6.30 16.74
CA ILE A 230 8.15 -6.02 16.39
C ILE A 230 7.67 -4.68 16.97
N ASP A 231 7.15 -3.83 16.10
CA ASP A 231 6.48 -2.59 16.45
C ASP A 231 4.97 -2.73 16.25
N LEU A 232 4.18 -2.19 17.19
CA LEU A 232 2.73 -2.08 17.08
C LEU A 232 2.33 -0.62 17.22
N LYS A 233 1.64 -0.10 16.21
CA LYS A 233 1.01 1.22 16.24
C LYS A 233 -0.51 1.05 16.29
N LEU A 234 -1.10 1.53 17.37
CA LEU A 234 -2.54 1.60 17.57
C LEU A 234 -3.05 3.00 17.23
N TYR A 235 -4.23 3.06 16.63
CA TYR A 235 -4.88 4.32 16.26
C TYR A 235 -6.25 4.42 16.95
N PRO A 236 -6.38 5.29 17.97
CA PRO A 236 -7.64 5.50 18.67
C PRO A 236 -8.77 5.90 17.73
N GLY A 237 -9.94 5.30 17.88
CA GLY A 237 -11.14 5.58 17.10
C GLY A 237 -11.07 5.24 15.60
N ALA A 238 -9.97 4.67 15.12
CA ALA A 238 -9.86 4.21 13.74
C ALA A 238 -10.48 2.82 13.57
N TYR A 239 -11.25 2.66 12.50
CA TYR A 239 -11.81 1.38 12.03
C TYR A 239 -10.92 0.73 10.98
N HIS A 240 -11.40 -0.38 10.42
CA HIS A 240 -10.76 -1.03 9.26
C HIS A 240 -10.62 -0.06 8.08
N ASP A 241 -9.63 -0.23 7.20
CA ASP A 241 -9.37 0.65 6.05
C ASP A 241 -9.03 2.12 6.41
N PHE A 242 -8.53 2.42 7.62
CA PHE A 242 -8.25 3.78 8.09
C PHE A 242 -7.31 4.58 7.18
N ASP A 243 -6.47 3.90 6.41
CA ASP A 243 -5.47 4.48 5.49
C ASP A 243 -6.02 4.79 4.09
N HIS A 244 -7.29 4.49 3.81
CA HIS A 244 -7.90 4.76 2.50
C HIS A 244 -7.91 6.27 2.18
N PRO A 245 -7.66 6.69 0.91
CA PRO A 245 -7.58 8.10 0.53
C PRO A 245 -8.94 8.80 0.38
N GLY A 246 -9.81 8.77 1.36
CA GLY A 246 -11.09 9.52 1.34
C GLY A 246 -12.34 8.63 1.22
N ARG A 247 -12.39 7.55 1.98
CA ARG A 247 -13.60 6.74 2.14
C ARG A 247 -14.30 7.14 3.43
N PRO A 248 -15.55 7.61 3.42
CA PRO A 248 -16.33 7.76 4.65
C PRO A 248 -16.42 6.44 5.42
N VAL A 249 -16.43 6.51 6.75
CA VAL A 249 -16.68 5.32 7.57
C VAL A 249 -18.10 4.84 7.32
N THR A 250 -18.25 3.61 6.84
CA THR A 250 -19.53 2.96 6.53
C THR A 250 -19.55 1.54 7.03
N GLU A 251 -20.73 1.05 7.31
CA GLU A 251 -20.98 -0.36 7.61
C GLU A 251 -20.80 -1.20 6.33
N ARG A 252 -20.12 -2.33 6.49
CA ARG A 252 -19.94 -3.36 5.46
C ARG A 252 -20.65 -4.62 5.95
N ARG A 253 -21.34 -5.31 5.04
CA ARG A 253 -22.13 -6.52 5.34
C ARG A 253 -21.61 -7.70 4.53
N ASP A 254 -22.14 -8.87 4.83
CA ASP A 254 -21.81 -10.14 4.17
C ASP A 254 -20.30 -10.45 4.25
N LEU A 255 -19.72 -10.20 5.42
CA LEU A 255 -18.30 -10.40 5.68
C LEU A 255 -18.05 -11.72 6.42
N ALA A 256 -17.05 -12.47 5.98
CA ALA A 256 -16.50 -13.53 6.79
C ALA A 256 -15.49 -12.97 7.81
N PHE A 257 -15.36 -13.61 8.95
CA PHE A 257 -14.33 -13.34 9.96
C PHE A 257 -14.41 -11.95 10.65
N THR A 258 -15.61 -11.42 10.88
CA THR A 258 -15.80 -10.25 11.73
C THR A 258 -15.47 -10.54 13.20
N ALA A 259 -15.24 -9.52 14.01
CA ALA A 259 -14.79 -9.68 15.40
C ALA A 259 -15.78 -10.48 16.26
N ASP A 260 -17.06 -10.25 16.08
CA ASP A 260 -18.18 -10.86 16.80
C ASP A 260 -18.92 -11.97 16.02
N GLY A 261 -18.49 -12.25 14.79
CA GLY A 261 -19.13 -13.22 13.90
C GLY A 261 -20.45 -12.76 13.27
N SER A 262 -20.84 -11.49 13.45
CA SER A 262 -22.10 -10.94 12.89
C SER A 262 -22.13 -10.85 11.37
N GLY A 263 -20.98 -10.91 10.72
CA GLY A 263 -20.84 -10.65 9.28
C GLY A 263 -20.87 -9.17 8.91
N THR A 264 -20.84 -8.28 9.91
CA THR A 264 -20.92 -6.82 9.72
C THR A 264 -19.75 -6.14 10.42
N ALA A 265 -19.14 -5.14 9.76
CA ALA A 265 -18.07 -4.34 10.35
C ALA A 265 -18.00 -2.95 9.70
N ARG A 266 -17.38 -2.01 10.39
CA ARG A 266 -17.16 -0.65 9.91
C ARG A 266 -15.78 -0.50 9.26
N ALA A 267 -15.75 0.22 8.14
CA ALA A 267 -14.52 0.49 7.43
C ALA A 267 -14.53 1.89 6.81
N GLY A 268 -13.41 2.59 6.86
CA GLY A 268 -13.27 3.91 6.25
C GLY A 268 -12.11 4.70 6.80
N THR A 269 -11.83 5.83 6.17
CA THR A 269 -10.68 6.69 6.46
C THR A 269 -10.75 7.29 7.86
N ASN A 270 -9.65 7.20 8.59
CA ASN A 270 -9.36 8.05 9.74
C ASN A 270 -8.23 9.01 9.35
N PRO A 271 -8.48 10.32 9.20
CA PRO A 271 -7.48 11.25 8.67
C PRO A 271 -6.17 11.30 9.46
N ALA A 272 -6.25 11.28 10.79
CA ALA A 272 -5.06 11.32 11.65
C ALA A 272 -4.23 10.04 11.55
N ALA A 273 -4.89 8.86 11.59
CA ALA A 273 -4.23 7.57 11.42
C ALA A 273 -3.59 7.44 10.03
N ARG A 274 -4.29 7.89 8.98
CA ARG A 274 -3.75 7.91 7.62
C ARG A 274 -2.52 8.82 7.53
N GLN A 275 -2.57 10.03 8.07
CA GLN A 275 -1.45 10.97 8.01
C GLN A 275 -0.20 10.41 8.71
N ASP A 276 -0.35 9.79 9.90
CA ASP A 276 0.76 9.11 10.57
C ASP A 276 1.28 7.94 9.74
N ALA A 277 0.39 7.13 9.14
CA ALA A 277 0.79 6.01 8.29
C ALA A 277 1.61 6.46 7.07
N LEU A 278 1.20 7.55 6.41
CA LEU A 278 1.91 8.09 5.24
C LEU A 278 3.35 8.54 5.56
N THR A 279 3.62 8.94 6.80
CA THR A 279 4.96 9.30 7.28
C THR A 279 5.73 8.07 7.78
N ARG A 280 5.06 7.22 8.56
CA ARG A 280 5.68 6.09 9.27
C ARG A 280 6.13 4.97 8.34
N VAL A 281 5.34 4.67 7.31
CA VAL A 281 5.63 3.57 6.39
C VAL A 281 6.95 3.78 5.62
N PRO A 282 7.15 4.88 4.87
CA PRO A 282 8.41 5.07 4.16
C PRO A 282 9.60 5.19 5.13
N ALA A 283 9.42 5.81 6.30
CA ALA A 283 10.47 5.90 7.32
C ALA A 283 10.85 4.53 7.90
N PHE A 284 9.90 3.60 8.07
CA PHE A 284 10.20 2.24 8.52
C PHE A 284 10.90 1.43 7.42
N LEU A 285 10.49 1.57 6.17
CA LEU A 285 11.08 0.85 5.03
C LEU A 285 12.51 1.30 4.72
N ALA A 286 12.88 2.54 5.02
CA ALA A 286 14.20 3.13 4.74
C ALA A 286 15.28 2.81 5.77
N ARG A 287 14.94 2.24 6.94
CA ARG A 287 15.90 1.84 7.99
C ARG A 287 16.71 0.63 7.54
#